data_7a612c399b65c6fd89068de5e94c0f9e
#
_entry.id   7a612c399b65c6fd89068de5e94c0f9e
#
_cell.length_a   1.000
_cell.length_b   1.000
_cell.length_c   1.000
_cell.angle_alpha   90.00
_cell.angle_beta   90.00
_cell.angle_gamma   90.00
#
_symmetry.space_group_name_H-M   'P 1'
#
loop_
_entity.id
_entity.type
_entity.pdbx_description
1 polymer ?
#
loop_
_entity_poly.entity_id
_entity_poly.type
_entity_poly.pdbx_seq_one_letter_code
_entity_poly.pdbx_strand_id
1 'polypeptide(L)'
;NAAMTCIPTGTGNDFLKNFGPDAARFADVENLWNGEERQLDLIDCNGRQCLTIACSGIDARVAESVHELGDSPLLSGRGSYLAAVAVNFLFRGIGRHWRVTLDGEVIEDDFALVSMCNGRYYGGGSTPVPEARMDDGILHTVLVKNISRLKFARLFGPYSNGRYRALPPELIRVVTARNVRIQSETDIVTCLDGESIHSRDVHLTLSDRKLNFFGPQGCDPNYGAGPR
;
A
#
# COMPACT_ATOMS: atom_id res chain seq x y z
N ASN A 1 14.36 11.43 -21.01
CA ASN A 1 13.58 10.82 -19.94
C ASN A 1 12.39 10.09 -20.59
N ALA A 2 12.19 8.82 -20.26
CA ALA A 2 11.03 8.07 -20.72
C ALA A 2 9.88 8.25 -19.72
N ALA A 3 8.66 8.35 -20.23
CA ALA A 3 7.46 8.28 -19.41
C ALA A 3 6.90 6.85 -19.42
N MET A 4 6.32 6.42 -18.31
CA MET A 4 5.67 5.12 -18.16
C MET A 4 4.16 5.28 -18.28
N THR A 5 3.48 4.35 -18.91
CA THR A 5 2.03 4.25 -18.90
C THR A 5 1.58 2.87 -18.40
N CYS A 6 0.29 2.73 -18.15
CA CYS A 6 -0.30 1.50 -17.65
C CYS A 6 -1.53 1.13 -18.48
N ILE A 7 -1.63 -0.13 -18.90
CA ILE A 7 -2.80 -0.70 -19.56
C ILE A 7 -3.44 -1.73 -18.62
N PRO A 8 -4.76 -1.64 -18.35
CA PRO A 8 -5.43 -2.53 -17.41
C PRO A 8 -5.61 -3.92 -18.02
N THR A 9 -4.73 -4.86 -17.67
CA THR A 9 -4.79 -6.27 -18.10
C THR A 9 -5.07 -7.23 -16.95
N GLY A 10 -4.88 -6.78 -15.71
CA GLY A 10 -5.11 -7.56 -14.51
C GLY A 10 -6.51 -7.39 -13.92
N THR A 11 -6.82 -8.15 -12.90
CA THR A 11 -8.10 -8.08 -12.16
C THR A 11 -8.09 -7.05 -11.01
N GLY A 12 -6.92 -6.70 -10.48
CA GLY A 12 -6.76 -5.76 -9.36
C GLY A 12 -6.76 -4.31 -9.79
N ASN A 13 -5.80 -3.93 -10.61
CA ASN A 13 -5.59 -2.59 -11.20
C ASN A 13 -5.70 -1.46 -10.15
N ASP A 14 -5.17 -1.68 -8.94
CA ASP A 14 -5.36 -0.75 -7.81
C ASP A 14 -4.77 0.63 -8.07
N PHE A 15 -3.64 0.72 -8.79
CA PHE A 15 -3.08 2.00 -9.21
C PHE A 15 -4.09 2.82 -10.03
N LEU A 16 -4.73 2.21 -11.03
CA LEU A 16 -5.69 2.90 -11.88
C LEU A 16 -6.97 3.34 -11.17
N LYS A 17 -7.34 2.71 -10.06
CA LYS A 17 -8.50 3.14 -9.26
C LYS A 17 -8.33 4.56 -8.70
N ASN A 18 -7.09 5.06 -8.57
CA ASN A 18 -6.83 6.44 -8.17
C ASN A 18 -7.39 7.47 -9.16
N PHE A 19 -7.57 7.08 -10.43
CA PHE A 19 -8.15 7.93 -11.49
C PHE A 19 -9.68 7.87 -11.54
N GLY A 20 -10.33 7.11 -10.64
CA GLY A 20 -11.79 7.01 -10.59
C GLY A 20 -12.41 6.52 -11.90
N PRO A 21 -13.45 7.21 -12.44
CA PRO A 21 -14.11 6.82 -13.70
C PRO A 21 -13.17 6.82 -14.90
N ASP A 22 -12.14 7.67 -14.89
CA ASP A 22 -11.17 7.78 -15.98
C ASP A 22 -10.24 6.56 -16.08
N ALA A 23 -10.21 5.68 -15.08
CA ALA A 23 -9.45 4.44 -15.11
C ALA A 23 -9.76 3.58 -16.36
N ALA A 24 -11.01 3.60 -16.83
CA ALA A 24 -11.43 2.85 -18.02
C ALA A 24 -10.80 3.38 -19.32
N ARG A 25 -10.43 4.66 -19.38
CA ARG A 25 -9.82 5.29 -20.55
C ARG A 25 -8.42 4.78 -20.86
N PHE A 26 -7.74 4.19 -19.87
CA PHE A 26 -6.42 3.59 -20.05
C PHE A 26 -6.44 2.28 -20.86
N ALA A 27 -7.60 1.68 -21.08
CA ALA A 27 -7.75 0.52 -21.94
C ALA A 27 -7.73 0.86 -23.44
N ASP A 28 -7.93 2.12 -23.78
CA ASP A 28 -8.00 2.59 -25.17
C ASP A 28 -6.71 3.30 -25.56
N VAL A 29 -6.02 2.72 -26.53
CA VAL A 29 -4.74 3.23 -27.06
C VAL A 29 -4.88 4.62 -27.68
N GLU A 30 -6.05 4.95 -28.28
CA GLU A 30 -6.30 6.28 -28.85
C GLU A 30 -6.29 7.37 -27.78
N ASN A 31 -6.85 7.07 -26.60
CA ASN A 31 -6.80 7.98 -25.45
C ASN A 31 -5.36 8.18 -24.94
N LEU A 32 -4.53 7.14 -24.98
CA LEU A 32 -3.12 7.24 -24.62
C LEU A 32 -2.32 8.00 -25.66
N TRP A 33 -2.62 7.82 -26.97
CA TRP A 33 -1.89 8.54 -28.02
C TRP A 33 -1.98 10.06 -27.88
N ASN A 34 -3.14 10.57 -27.46
CA ASN A 34 -3.39 11.99 -27.22
C ASN A 34 -3.28 12.36 -25.72
N GLY A 35 -2.50 11.61 -24.97
CA GLY A 35 -2.36 11.78 -23.54
C GLY A 35 -1.45 12.93 -23.12
N GLU A 36 -1.27 13.05 -21.82
CA GLU A 36 -0.38 14.05 -21.22
C GLU A 36 0.55 13.42 -20.19
N GLU A 37 1.71 14.05 -19.99
CA GLU A 37 2.69 13.62 -19.00
C GLU A 37 2.44 14.32 -17.67
N ARG A 38 2.56 13.55 -16.58
CA ARG A 38 2.46 14.01 -15.19
C ARG A 38 3.60 13.45 -14.36
N GLN A 39 3.98 14.16 -13.33
CA GLN A 39 4.95 13.68 -12.37
C GLN A 39 4.25 13.16 -11.12
N LEU A 40 4.50 11.90 -10.79
CA LEU A 40 4.00 11.26 -9.58
C LEU A 40 5.15 11.08 -8.58
N ASP A 41 4.82 11.23 -7.31
CA ASP A 41 5.74 10.96 -6.21
C ASP A 41 6.04 9.46 -6.11
N LEU A 42 7.18 9.13 -5.54
CA LEU A 42 7.60 7.76 -5.29
C LEU A 42 8.00 7.59 -3.83
N ILE A 43 7.80 6.40 -3.32
CA ILE A 43 8.37 5.94 -2.05
C ILE A 43 9.70 5.28 -2.37
N ASP A 44 10.78 5.67 -1.70
CA ASP A 44 12.03 4.92 -1.68
C ASP A 44 12.02 3.96 -0.48
N CYS A 45 12.27 2.69 -0.74
CA CYS A 45 12.44 1.66 0.27
C CYS A 45 13.80 1.00 0.11
N ASN A 46 14.77 1.35 0.94
CA ASN A 46 16.13 0.80 0.87
C ASN A 46 16.75 0.89 -0.55
N GLY A 47 16.47 1.98 -1.29
CA GLY A 47 16.94 2.20 -2.67
C GLY A 47 16.05 1.59 -3.75
N ARG A 48 14.95 0.91 -3.40
CA ARG A 48 13.92 0.44 -4.33
C ARG A 48 12.77 1.42 -4.39
N GLN A 49 12.28 1.70 -5.60
CA GLN A 49 11.16 2.62 -5.80
C GLN A 49 9.82 1.88 -5.74
N CYS A 50 8.84 2.50 -5.10
CA CYS A 50 7.47 2.03 -4.99
C CYS A 50 6.55 3.21 -5.32
N LEU A 51 5.50 2.98 -6.10
CA LEU A 51 4.63 4.03 -6.60
C LEU A 51 3.45 4.29 -5.67
N THR A 52 2.78 3.23 -5.21
CA THR A 52 1.48 3.37 -4.54
C THR A 52 1.58 3.18 -3.04
N ILE A 53 2.09 2.04 -2.60
CA ILE A 53 2.14 1.70 -1.18
C ILE A 53 3.30 0.74 -0.86
N ALA A 54 4.02 1.06 0.20
CA ALA A 54 4.96 0.16 0.85
C ALA A 54 4.36 -0.28 2.18
N CYS A 55 4.12 -1.57 2.37
CA CYS A 55 3.53 -2.09 3.62
C CYS A 55 4.38 -3.21 4.22
N SER A 56 4.56 -3.15 5.55
CA SER A 56 5.27 -4.15 6.35
C SER A 56 4.31 -4.79 7.34
N GLY A 57 4.39 -6.11 7.52
CA GLY A 57 3.60 -6.84 8.50
C GLY A 57 2.58 -7.81 7.91
N ILE A 58 1.35 -7.81 8.42
CA ILE A 58 0.36 -8.83 8.02
C ILE A 58 0.00 -8.74 6.54
N ASP A 59 -0.19 -7.54 6.02
CA ASP A 59 -0.58 -7.34 4.62
C ASP A 59 0.52 -7.81 3.65
N ALA A 60 1.79 -7.52 3.96
CA ALA A 60 2.94 -7.98 3.17
C ALA A 60 3.05 -9.51 3.16
N ARG A 61 2.84 -10.14 4.32
CA ARG A 61 2.85 -11.61 4.43
C ARG A 61 1.68 -12.27 3.70
N VAL A 62 0.52 -11.60 3.68
CA VAL A 62 -0.62 -12.06 2.88
C VAL A 62 -0.30 -11.96 1.39
N ALA A 63 0.27 -10.84 0.93
CA ALA A 63 0.66 -10.66 -0.45
C ALA A 63 1.67 -11.73 -0.91
N GLU A 64 2.72 -11.99 -0.10
CA GLU A 64 3.70 -13.05 -0.34
C GLU A 64 3.03 -14.44 -0.44
N SER A 65 2.14 -14.77 0.50
CA SER A 65 1.42 -16.06 0.49
C SER A 65 0.47 -16.21 -0.68
N VAL A 66 -0.09 -15.11 -1.22
CA VAL A 66 -0.89 -15.15 -2.45
C VAL A 66 -0.04 -15.55 -3.65
N HIS A 67 1.18 -15.01 -3.75
CA HIS A 67 2.10 -15.39 -4.82
C HIS A 67 2.49 -16.88 -4.72
N GLU A 68 2.83 -17.35 -3.51
CA GLU A 68 3.15 -18.77 -3.28
C GLU A 68 1.99 -19.71 -3.62
N LEU A 69 0.74 -19.32 -3.31
CA LEU A 69 -0.47 -20.13 -3.57
C LEU A 69 -1.02 -19.95 -4.99
N GLY A 70 -0.70 -18.84 -5.66
CA GLY A 70 -1.17 -18.53 -7.02
C GLY A 70 -0.66 -19.52 -8.07
N ASP A 71 0.46 -20.19 -7.81
CA ASP A 71 1.02 -21.25 -8.64
C ASP A 71 0.31 -22.60 -8.42
N SER A 72 -0.67 -22.67 -7.51
CA SER A 72 -1.43 -23.89 -7.25
C SER A 72 -2.58 -24.05 -8.24
N PRO A 73 -2.64 -25.15 -9.01
CA PRO A 73 -3.72 -25.39 -9.98
C PRO A 73 -5.11 -25.56 -9.34
N LEU A 74 -5.18 -25.73 -8.01
CA LEU A 74 -6.41 -25.91 -7.25
C LEU A 74 -7.02 -24.62 -6.71
N LEU A 75 -6.26 -23.51 -6.67
CA LEU A 75 -6.65 -22.23 -6.09
C LEU A 75 -6.30 -21.12 -7.08
N SER A 76 -7.27 -20.54 -7.75
CA SER A 76 -7.09 -19.41 -8.64
C SER A 76 -7.86 -18.17 -8.18
N GLY A 77 -7.30 -16.97 -8.37
CA GLY A 77 -7.98 -15.71 -8.14
C GLY A 77 -8.38 -15.46 -6.69
N ARG A 78 -9.66 -15.13 -6.44
CA ARG A 78 -10.18 -14.80 -5.10
C ARG A 78 -9.99 -15.89 -4.06
N GLY A 79 -9.98 -17.17 -4.48
CA GLY A 79 -9.79 -18.31 -3.58
C GLY A 79 -8.40 -18.34 -2.97
N SER A 80 -7.35 -18.10 -3.76
CA SER A 80 -5.95 -18.03 -3.29
C SER A 80 -5.75 -16.89 -2.30
N TYR A 81 -6.34 -15.72 -2.58
CA TYR A 81 -6.27 -14.57 -1.68
C TYR A 81 -6.92 -14.88 -0.31
N LEU A 82 -8.15 -15.41 -0.31
CA LEU A 82 -8.84 -15.77 0.93
C LEU A 82 -8.11 -16.86 1.72
N ALA A 83 -7.54 -17.84 1.04
CA ALA A 83 -6.74 -18.89 1.67
C ALA A 83 -5.46 -18.31 2.29
N ALA A 84 -4.75 -17.42 1.60
CA ALA A 84 -3.56 -16.74 2.11
C ALA A 84 -3.87 -15.88 3.33
N VAL A 85 -4.97 -15.11 3.30
CA VAL A 85 -5.47 -14.34 4.45
C VAL A 85 -5.75 -15.28 5.62
N ALA A 86 -6.49 -16.38 5.39
CA ALA A 86 -6.85 -17.31 6.44
C ALA A 86 -5.61 -17.99 7.06
N VAL A 87 -4.65 -18.42 6.26
CA VAL A 87 -3.40 -19.06 6.75
C VAL A 87 -2.58 -18.09 7.59
N ASN A 88 -2.34 -16.87 7.08
CA ASN A 88 -1.59 -15.87 7.84
C ASN A 88 -2.31 -15.47 9.13
N PHE A 89 -3.63 -15.29 9.05
CA PHE A 89 -4.45 -14.92 10.19
C PHE A 89 -4.52 -16.02 11.27
N LEU A 90 -4.68 -17.29 10.87
CA LEU A 90 -4.89 -18.39 11.80
C LEU A 90 -3.58 -18.96 12.37
N PHE A 91 -2.50 -19.01 11.58
CA PHE A 91 -1.31 -19.76 11.93
C PHE A 91 -0.06 -18.95 12.22
N ARG A 92 0.12 -17.76 11.61
CA ARG A 92 1.38 -16.99 11.71
C ARG A 92 1.40 -15.86 12.75
N GLY A 93 0.28 -15.62 13.44
CA GLY A 93 0.13 -14.51 14.38
C GLY A 93 0.11 -13.13 13.66
N ILE A 94 -0.52 -12.13 14.28
CA ILE A 94 -0.76 -10.84 13.65
C ILE A 94 0.42 -9.90 13.86
N GLY A 95 0.87 -9.73 15.09
CA GLY A 95 1.86 -8.72 15.46
C GLY A 95 3.29 -9.22 15.54
N ARG A 96 4.20 -8.27 15.45
CA ARG A 96 5.64 -8.42 15.68
C ARG A 96 6.15 -7.23 16.46
N HIS A 97 7.13 -7.47 17.33
CA HIS A 97 7.81 -6.40 18.07
C HIS A 97 8.76 -5.67 17.14
N TRP A 98 8.52 -4.36 16.93
CA TRP A 98 9.32 -3.51 16.08
C TRP A 98 9.66 -2.19 16.76
N ARG A 99 10.82 -1.67 16.42
CA ARG A 99 11.20 -0.30 16.69
C ARG A 99 10.92 0.53 15.44
N VAL A 100 9.94 1.43 15.53
CA VAL A 100 9.53 2.31 14.44
C VAL A 100 9.98 3.73 14.76
N THR A 101 10.72 4.34 13.85
CA THR A 101 11.13 5.74 13.94
C THR A 101 10.41 6.54 12.87
N LEU A 102 9.70 7.59 13.26
CA LEU A 102 8.94 8.51 12.39
C LEU A 102 9.54 9.90 12.53
N ASP A 103 10.26 10.39 11.51
CA ASP A 103 10.90 11.71 11.51
C ASP A 103 11.66 12.03 12.82
N GLY A 104 12.25 11.00 13.46
CA GLY A 104 12.99 11.09 14.73
C GLY A 104 12.20 10.69 15.99
N GLU A 105 10.87 10.61 15.94
CA GLU A 105 10.06 10.01 17.02
C GLU A 105 10.23 8.50 17.03
N VAL A 106 10.67 7.93 18.14
CA VAL A 106 10.85 6.47 18.30
C VAL A 106 9.67 5.87 19.03
N ILE A 107 9.06 4.85 18.44
CA ILE A 107 7.97 4.06 19.02
C ILE A 107 8.41 2.60 19.01
N GLU A 108 8.44 1.98 20.17
CA GLU A 108 8.78 0.57 20.34
C GLU A 108 7.55 -0.15 20.88
N ASP A 109 6.96 -1.01 20.05
CA ASP A 109 5.70 -1.69 20.36
C ASP A 109 5.52 -2.93 19.46
N ASP A 110 4.47 -3.68 19.73
CA ASP A 110 4.02 -4.75 18.86
C ASP A 110 3.10 -4.20 17.78
N PHE A 111 3.51 -4.32 16.52
CA PHE A 111 2.74 -3.85 15.37
C PHE A 111 2.18 -5.02 14.55
N ALA A 112 0.94 -4.89 14.12
CA ALA A 112 0.34 -5.75 13.10
C ALA A 112 0.73 -5.31 11.69
N LEU A 113 0.82 -3.98 11.49
CA LEU A 113 1.06 -3.36 10.20
C LEU A 113 1.74 -2.01 10.39
N VAL A 114 2.73 -1.72 9.55
CA VAL A 114 3.25 -0.37 9.31
C VAL A 114 3.31 -0.19 7.80
N SER A 115 2.62 0.82 7.27
CA SER A 115 2.63 1.11 5.84
C SER A 115 2.83 2.58 5.55
N MET A 116 3.44 2.88 4.40
CA MET A 116 3.59 4.21 3.85
C MET A 116 2.80 4.27 2.54
N CYS A 117 1.86 5.21 2.46
CA CYS A 117 0.91 5.35 1.37
C CYS A 117 1.18 6.63 0.59
N ASN A 118 1.40 6.51 -0.71
CA ASN A 118 1.40 7.56 -1.72
C ASN A 118 0.07 7.55 -2.48
N GLY A 119 -0.39 6.36 -2.86
CA GLY A 119 -1.73 6.15 -3.43
C GLY A 119 -2.74 5.67 -2.39
N ARG A 120 -4.02 5.67 -2.78
CA ARG A 120 -5.14 5.30 -1.90
C ARG A 120 -5.48 3.82 -1.91
N TYR A 121 -5.29 3.14 -3.06
CA TYR A 121 -5.80 1.79 -3.28
C TYR A 121 -4.71 0.74 -3.27
N TYR A 122 -4.95 -0.36 -2.58
CA TYR A 122 -4.12 -1.55 -2.59
C TYR A 122 -4.93 -2.81 -2.24
N GLY A 123 -4.34 -4.00 -2.43
CA GLY A 123 -4.90 -5.27 -1.99
C GLY A 123 -6.28 -5.59 -2.59
N GLY A 124 -6.55 -5.14 -3.83
CA GLY A 124 -7.81 -5.38 -4.53
C GLY A 124 -8.90 -4.35 -4.25
N GLY A 125 -8.55 -3.16 -3.75
CA GLY A 125 -9.47 -2.04 -3.57
C GLY A 125 -9.63 -1.53 -2.14
N SER A 126 -8.79 -1.97 -1.21
CA SER A 126 -8.70 -1.36 0.13
C SER A 126 -8.21 0.09 0.02
N THR A 127 -8.82 0.99 0.79
CA THR A 127 -8.51 2.44 0.78
C THR A 127 -8.25 2.96 2.19
N PRO A 128 -7.20 2.51 2.88
CA PRO A 128 -7.00 2.86 4.29
C PRO A 128 -6.82 4.36 4.53
N VAL A 129 -6.25 5.08 3.56
CA VAL A 129 -5.99 6.52 3.62
C VAL A 129 -6.65 7.20 2.41
N PRO A 130 -7.93 7.55 2.49
CA PRO A 130 -8.67 8.12 1.36
C PRO A 130 -8.20 9.52 0.95
N GLU A 131 -7.47 10.23 1.80
CA GLU A 131 -6.88 11.54 1.53
C GLU A 131 -5.52 11.50 0.82
N ALA A 132 -4.89 10.33 0.67
CA ALA A 132 -3.58 10.22 0.00
C ALA A 132 -3.65 10.73 -1.45
N ARG A 133 -2.59 11.44 -1.88
CA ARG A 133 -2.41 12.01 -3.21
C ARG A 133 -1.04 11.66 -3.74
N MET A 134 -0.96 11.39 -5.04
CA MET A 134 0.24 10.83 -5.64
C MET A 134 1.23 11.88 -6.17
N ASP A 135 0.96 13.18 -5.99
CA ASP A 135 1.74 14.27 -6.60
C ASP A 135 1.93 15.50 -5.69
N ASP A 136 1.62 15.37 -4.40
CA ASP A 136 1.63 16.51 -3.46
C ASP A 136 2.86 16.55 -2.53
N GLY A 137 3.79 15.60 -2.67
CA GLY A 137 4.99 15.50 -1.84
C GLY A 137 4.72 15.06 -0.40
N ILE A 138 3.56 14.47 -0.13
CA ILE A 138 3.14 14.04 1.20
C ILE A 138 2.90 12.53 1.20
N LEU A 139 3.57 11.83 2.11
CA LEU A 139 3.33 10.41 2.36
C LEU A 139 2.60 10.22 3.69
N HIS A 140 1.62 9.33 3.68
CA HIS A 140 0.86 8.97 4.87
C HIS A 140 1.37 7.66 5.45
N THR A 141 1.76 7.67 6.71
CA THR A 141 2.18 6.47 7.43
C THR A 141 1.05 5.97 8.32
N VAL A 142 0.69 4.71 8.13
CA VAL A 142 -0.31 4.01 8.93
C VAL A 142 0.41 3.05 9.87
N LEU A 143 0.14 3.19 11.16
CA LEU A 143 0.62 2.28 12.19
C LEU A 143 -0.59 1.59 12.81
N VAL A 144 -0.61 0.26 12.75
CA VAL A 144 -1.63 -0.57 13.40
C VAL A 144 -0.95 -1.44 14.44
N LYS A 145 -1.33 -1.25 15.70
CA LYS A 145 -0.82 -2.06 16.80
C LYS A 145 -1.29 -3.50 16.73
N ASN A 146 -0.54 -4.38 17.37
CA ASN A 146 -0.95 -5.76 17.53
C ASN A 146 -2.22 -5.85 18.37
N ILE A 147 -3.20 -6.56 17.85
CA ILE A 147 -4.50 -6.79 18.48
C ILE A 147 -4.92 -8.25 18.35
N SER A 148 -5.89 -8.67 19.15
CA SER A 148 -6.43 -10.01 19.00
C SER A 148 -7.07 -10.22 17.63
N ARG A 149 -7.03 -11.46 17.13
CA ARG A 149 -7.59 -11.82 15.80
C ARG A 149 -9.05 -11.42 15.65
N LEU A 150 -9.86 -11.61 16.66
CA LEU A 150 -11.28 -11.25 16.64
C LEU A 150 -11.46 -9.72 16.51
N LYS A 151 -10.63 -8.94 17.23
CA LYS A 151 -10.63 -7.49 17.16
C LYS A 151 -10.16 -7.01 15.77
N PHE A 152 -9.12 -7.63 15.22
CA PHE A 152 -8.63 -7.36 13.86
C PHE A 152 -9.74 -7.59 12.83
N ALA A 153 -10.39 -8.76 12.84
CA ALA A 153 -11.48 -9.08 11.91
C ALA A 153 -12.63 -8.05 11.96
N ARG A 154 -12.96 -7.57 13.18
CA ARG A 154 -14.02 -6.55 13.36
C ARG A 154 -13.60 -5.18 12.85
N LEU A 155 -12.33 -4.80 13.00
CA LEU A 155 -11.83 -3.47 12.63
C LEU A 155 -11.37 -3.40 11.16
N PHE A 156 -11.11 -4.53 10.52
CA PHE A 156 -10.60 -4.59 9.15
C PHE A 156 -11.55 -3.91 8.15
N GLY A 157 -12.85 -4.14 8.23
CA GLY A 157 -13.83 -3.51 7.33
C GLY A 157 -13.79 -1.97 7.38
N PRO A 158 -13.96 -1.34 8.55
CA PRO A 158 -13.78 0.11 8.69
C PRO A 158 -12.41 0.61 8.23
N TYR A 159 -11.33 -0.10 8.53
CA TYR A 159 -9.98 0.23 8.08
C TYR A 159 -9.88 0.24 6.55
N SER A 160 -10.24 -0.86 5.91
CA SER A 160 -10.14 -1.03 4.45
C SER A 160 -11.06 -0.09 3.66
N ASN A 161 -12.07 0.47 4.30
CA ASN A 161 -12.99 1.45 3.71
C ASN A 161 -12.67 2.91 4.09
N GLY A 162 -11.46 3.21 4.55
CA GLY A 162 -10.98 4.56 4.83
C GLY A 162 -11.61 5.23 6.06
N ARG A 163 -12.27 4.45 6.93
CA ARG A 163 -12.90 4.98 8.15
C ARG A 163 -11.99 4.88 9.37
N TYR A 164 -10.69 5.01 9.16
CA TYR A 164 -9.71 4.88 10.25
C TYR A 164 -9.94 5.90 11.37
N ARG A 165 -10.47 7.11 11.07
CA ARG A 165 -10.80 8.13 12.07
C ARG A 165 -11.91 7.73 13.04
N ALA A 166 -12.72 6.71 12.69
CA ALA A 166 -13.73 6.13 13.57
C ALA A 166 -13.18 4.96 14.40
N LEU A 167 -11.93 4.59 14.20
CA LEU A 167 -11.26 3.51 14.95
C LEU A 167 -10.54 4.07 16.19
N PRO A 168 -10.33 3.24 17.23
CA PRO A 168 -9.64 3.69 18.43
C PRO A 168 -8.21 4.19 18.10
N PRO A 169 -7.87 5.45 18.46
CA PRO A 169 -6.58 6.05 18.11
C PRO A 169 -5.37 5.39 18.78
N GLU A 170 -5.59 4.67 19.86
CA GLU A 170 -4.58 3.87 20.54
C GLU A 170 -4.20 2.61 19.75
N LEU A 171 -5.03 2.17 18.78
CA LEU A 171 -4.80 0.98 17.96
C LEU A 171 -4.33 1.29 16.56
N ILE A 172 -4.79 2.41 16.02
CA ILE A 172 -4.43 2.85 14.69
C ILE A 172 -4.07 4.33 14.71
N ARG A 173 -2.92 4.64 14.15
CA ARG A 173 -2.42 6.01 14.00
C ARG A 173 -2.10 6.23 12.53
N VAL A 174 -2.64 7.29 11.94
CA VAL A 174 -2.29 7.76 10.60
C VAL A 174 -1.66 9.13 10.73
N VAL A 175 -0.44 9.26 10.24
CA VAL A 175 0.34 10.50 10.30
C VAL A 175 1.05 10.73 8.97
N THR A 176 1.39 11.97 8.69
CA THR A 176 2.34 12.29 7.61
C THR A 176 3.76 12.15 8.15
N ALA A 177 4.63 11.44 7.43
CA ALA A 177 6.04 11.33 7.76
C ALA A 177 6.89 11.30 6.49
N ARG A 178 8.06 11.91 6.54
CA ARG A 178 9.02 11.90 5.42
C ARG A 178 9.99 10.73 5.52
N ASN A 179 10.30 10.31 6.74
CA ASN A 179 11.23 9.24 7.02
C ASN A 179 10.59 8.27 8.01
N VAL A 180 10.45 7.02 7.60
CA VAL A 180 10.01 5.92 8.45
C VAL A 180 11.06 4.83 8.43
N ARG A 181 11.55 4.44 9.60
CA ARG A 181 12.47 3.32 9.75
C ARG A 181 11.86 2.27 10.65
N ILE A 182 11.84 1.03 10.19
CA ILE A 182 11.30 -0.11 10.93
C ILE A 182 12.45 -1.10 11.18
N GLN A 183 12.73 -1.37 12.44
CA GLN A 183 13.80 -2.28 12.86
C GLN A 183 13.24 -3.44 13.66
N SER A 184 13.80 -4.64 13.46
CA SER A 184 13.40 -5.87 14.13
C SER A 184 14.60 -6.81 14.29
N GLU A 185 14.54 -7.67 15.30
CA GLU A 185 15.51 -8.76 15.46
C GLU A 185 15.35 -9.86 14.40
N THR A 186 14.16 -9.98 13.84
CA THR A 186 13.83 -10.96 12.78
C THR A 186 13.50 -10.24 11.48
N ASP A 187 13.53 -10.97 10.38
CA ASP A 187 13.22 -10.40 9.07
C ASP A 187 11.79 -9.87 9.02
N ILE A 188 11.67 -8.65 8.53
CA ILE A 188 10.43 -7.96 8.23
C ILE A 188 10.12 -8.22 6.76
N VAL A 189 8.94 -8.77 6.48
CA VAL A 189 8.42 -8.83 5.12
C VAL A 189 7.79 -7.49 4.80
N THR A 190 8.25 -6.85 3.72
CA THR A 190 7.70 -5.60 3.21
C THR A 190 7.28 -5.79 1.76
N CYS A 191 6.05 -5.45 1.44
CA CYS A 191 5.50 -5.48 0.09
C CYS A 191 5.54 -4.09 -0.52
N LEU A 192 6.14 -3.97 -1.70
CA LEU A 192 6.27 -2.75 -2.50
C LEU A 192 5.42 -2.94 -3.76
N ASP A 193 4.23 -2.35 -3.83
CA ASP A 193 3.31 -2.49 -4.97
C ASP A 193 3.05 -3.93 -5.45
N GLY A 194 3.15 -4.91 -4.55
CA GLY A 194 2.98 -6.33 -4.85
C GLY A 194 4.26 -7.17 -4.76
N GLU A 195 5.45 -6.57 -4.83
CA GLU A 195 6.73 -7.25 -4.75
C GLU A 195 7.24 -7.30 -3.30
N SER A 196 7.54 -8.49 -2.80
CA SER A 196 8.00 -8.69 -1.42
C SER A 196 9.52 -8.59 -1.29
N ILE A 197 9.97 -7.92 -0.25
CA ILE A 197 11.36 -7.87 0.19
C ILE A 197 11.49 -8.28 1.65
N HIS A 198 12.65 -8.76 2.04
CA HIS A 198 12.98 -9.15 3.41
C HIS A 198 14.15 -8.33 3.92
N SER A 199 13.99 -7.72 5.09
CA SER A 199 15.06 -6.95 5.76
C SER A 199 14.77 -6.85 7.25
N ARG A 200 15.80 -6.72 8.07
CA ARG A 200 15.67 -6.39 9.50
C ARG A 200 15.67 -4.89 9.76
N ASP A 201 15.97 -4.12 8.75
CA ASP A 201 16.05 -2.66 8.79
C ASP A 201 15.43 -2.13 7.49
N VAL A 202 14.20 -1.65 7.58
CA VAL A 202 13.42 -1.12 6.46
C VAL A 202 13.36 0.39 6.61
N HIS A 203 13.89 1.10 5.63
CA HIS A 203 13.88 2.56 5.57
C HIS A 203 13.00 3.02 4.42
N LEU A 204 11.95 3.74 4.73
CA LEU A 204 10.96 4.27 3.80
C LEU A 204 11.03 5.80 3.81
N THR A 205 11.18 6.41 2.65
CA THR A 205 11.22 7.87 2.51
C THR A 205 10.44 8.33 1.30
N LEU A 206 10.06 9.61 1.28
CA LEU A 206 9.68 10.27 0.03
C LEU A 206 10.93 10.31 -0.85
N SER A 207 10.83 9.72 -2.05
CA SER A 207 11.94 9.70 -3.00
C SER A 207 12.22 11.10 -3.55
N ASP A 208 13.50 11.42 -3.77
CA ASP A 208 13.91 12.61 -4.53
C ASP A 208 13.61 12.49 -6.04
N ARG A 209 13.28 11.27 -6.48
CA ARG A 209 12.87 10.97 -7.86
C ARG A 209 11.37 11.00 -7.98
N LYS A 210 10.90 11.42 -9.15
CA LYS A 210 9.48 11.32 -9.54
C LYS A 210 9.34 10.39 -10.72
N LEU A 211 8.18 9.75 -10.82
CA LEU A 211 7.80 8.98 -11.98
C LEU A 211 7.19 9.92 -13.02
N ASN A 212 7.77 9.98 -14.23
CA ASN A 212 7.08 10.56 -15.36
C ASN A 212 6.02 9.55 -15.82
N PHE A 213 4.77 9.86 -15.58
CA PHE A 213 3.63 9.03 -15.93
C PHE A 213 2.84 9.65 -17.06
N PHE A 214 2.54 8.85 -18.09
CA PHE A 214 1.78 9.28 -19.25
C PHE A 214 0.39 8.64 -19.22
N GLY A 215 -0.65 9.45 -19.22
CA GLY A 215 -2.03 9.01 -19.14
C GLY A 215 -2.95 9.80 -20.08
N PRO A 216 -4.22 9.36 -20.22
CA PRO A 216 -5.19 10.09 -21.03
C PRO A 216 -5.34 11.54 -20.57
N GLN A 217 -5.52 12.46 -21.53
CA GLN A 217 -5.63 13.89 -21.24
C GLN A 217 -6.74 14.20 -20.24
N GLY A 218 -6.46 15.03 -19.24
CA GLY A 218 -7.41 15.47 -18.21
C GLY A 218 -7.69 14.45 -17.12
N CYS A 219 -7.04 13.27 -17.10
CA CYS A 219 -7.17 12.32 -16.02
C CYS A 219 -6.49 12.82 -14.74
N ASP A 220 -7.18 12.71 -13.61
CA ASP A 220 -6.65 13.13 -12.29
C ASP A 220 -6.29 11.89 -11.45
N PRO A 221 -5.00 11.66 -11.10
CA PRO A 221 -4.59 10.55 -10.23
C PRO A 221 -5.10 10.68 -8.79
N ASN A 222 -5.70 11.80 -8.45
CA ASN A 222 -6.25 12.09 -7.12
C ASN A 222 -7.78 12.19 -7.14
N TYR A 223 -8.44 11.71 -8.21
CA TYR A 223 -9.90 11.79 -8.34
C TYR A 223 -10.60 11.22 -7.10
N GLY A 224 -11.44 12.04 -6.44
CA GLY A 224 -12.18 11.64 -5.26
C GLY A 224 -11.33 11.48 -3.98
N ALA A 225 -10.10 12.00 -3.97
CA ALA A 225 -9.32 12.07 -2.73
C ALA A 225 -10.07 12.90 -1.68
N GLY A 226 -10.14 12.37 -0.46
CA GLY A 226 -10.82 13.02 0.66
C GLY A 226 -10.18 14.35 1.07
N PRO A 227 -10.83 15.13 1.93
CA PRO A 227 -10.22 16.33 2.51
C PRO A 227 -9.02 15.94 3.40
N ARG A 228 -8.03 16.82 3.41
CA ARG A 228 -6.83 16.69 4.26
C ARG A 228 -7.16 16.87 5.74
#